data_ef7914bd55f6bed0fddcf70ee6e2b2db
#
_entry.id   ef7914bd55f6bed0fddcf70ee6e2b2db
#
_cell.length_a   1.000
_cell.length_b   1.000
_cell.length_c   1.000
_cell.angle_alpha   90.00
_cell.angle_beta   90.00
_cell.angle_gamma   90.00
#
_symmetry.space_group_name_H-M   'P 1'
#
loop_
_entity.id
_entity.type
_entity.pdbx_description
1 polymer ?
#
loop_
_entity_poly.entity_id
_entity_poly.type
_entity_poly.pdbx_seq_one_letter_code
_entity_poly.pdbx_strand_id
1 'polypeptide(L)'
;MTIGSYLVEFDRFKKLAAKPRFMSKYYSPQEMKYLMERHFPKFIMAEMFATKFAFLKAMGISSTGIRLNEISVLTDYSGAYYISLSGRAKKAFAIKKCRIAISCSHTKNLATGIVAFYE
;
A
#
# COMPACT_ATOMS: atom_id res chain seq x y z
N MET A 1 4.31 -18.64 6.99
CA MET A 1 4.62 -17.29 6.47
C MET A 1 4.09 -17.13 5.05
N THR A 2 3.52 -15.98 4.75
CA THR A 2 3.03 -15.65 3.40
C THR A 2 3.66 -14.35 2.97
N ILE A 3 4.11 -14.29 1.72
CA ILE A 3 4.79 -13.10 1.19
C ILE A 3 4.12 -12.66 -0.10
N GLY A 4 3.88 -11.37 -0.22
CA GLY A 4 3.45 -10.73 -1.45
C GLY A 4 4.44 -9.67 -1.85
N SER A 5 4.64 -9.48 -3.14
CA SER A 5 5.49 -8.43 -3.66
C SER A 5 4.88 -7.83 -4.91
N TYR A 6 5.21 -6.58 -5.17
CA TYR A 6 4.73 -5.88 -6.35
C TYR A 6 5.76 -4.85 -6.78
N LEU A 7 5.93 -4.72 -8.07
CA LEU A 7 6.85 -3.75 -8.66
C LEU A 7 6.08 -2.94 -9.69
N VAL A 8 6.25 -1.62 -9.67
CA VAL A 8 5.63 -0.74 -10.66
C VAL A 8 6.70 0.14 -11.28
N GLU A 9 6.63 0.27 -12.61
CA GLU A 9 7.46 1.22 -13.33
C GLU A 9 6.96 2.64 -13.07
N PHE A 10 7.87 3.55 -12.75
CA PHE A 10 7.48 4.89 -12.34
C PHE A 10 6.74 5.67 -13.44
N ASP A 11 7.17 5.52 -14.69
CA ASP A 11 6.47 6.18 -15.80
C ASP A 11 5.04 5.68 -15.94
N ARG A 12 4.86 4.38 -15.76
CA ARG A 12 3.53 3.76 -15.80
C ARG A 12 2.66 4.25 -14.64
N PHE A 13 3.25 4.35 -13.45
CA PHE A 13 2.55 4.88 -12.28
C PHE A 13 2.10 6.32 -12.52
N LYS A 14 2.96 7.17 -13.08
CA LYS A 14 2.61 8.57 -13.36
C LYS A 14 1.41 8.69 -14.30
N LYS A 15 1.32 7.81 -15.29
CA LYS A 15 0.18 7.79 -16.20
C LYS A 15 -1.12 7.43 -15.49
N LEU A 16 -1.05 6.45 -14.60
CA LEU A 16 -2.20 6.06 -13.78
C LEU A 16 -2.61 7.19 -12.83
N ALA A 17 -1.64 7.81 -12.18
CA ALA A 17 -1.87 8.87 -11.21
C ALA A 17 -2.48 10.14 -11.83
N ALA A 18 -2.33 10.32 -13.14
CA ALA A 18 -2.92 11.45 -13.84
C ALA A 18 -4.41 11.29 -14.14
N LYS A 19 -4.96 10.08 -13.96
CA LYS A 19 -6.37 9.81 -14.25
C LYS A 19 -7.29 10.41 -13.18
N PRO A 20 -8.47 10.91 -13.57
CA PRO A 20 -9.46 11.38 -12.60
C PRO A 20 -9.81 10.28 -11.59
N ARG A 21 -10.05 10.68 -10.35
CA ARG A 21 -10.44 9.78 -9.26
C ARG A 21 -9.36 8.77 -8.85
N PHE A 22 -8.15 8.86 -9.41
CA PHE A 22 -7.07 7.96 -9.01
C PHE A 22 -6.85 8.01 -7.50
N MET A 23 -6.71 9.21 -6.95
CA MET A 23 -6.41 9.39 -5.53
C MET A 23 -7.50 8.79 -4.62
N SER A 24 -8.76 9.09 -4.92
CA SER A 24 -9.87 8.60 -4.08
C SER A 24 -10.04 7.08 -4.17
N LYS A 25 -9.69 6.50 -5.31
CA LYS A 25 -9.81 5.05 -5.51
C LYS A 25 -8.71 4.27 -4.82
N TYR A 26 -7.48 4.77 -4.87
CA TYR A 26 -6.31 3.99 -4.45
C TYR A 26 -5.72 4.41 -3.11
N TYR A 27 -6.09 5.57 -2.57
CA TYR A 27 -5.49 6.07 -1.32
C TYR A 27 -6.56 6.30 -0.26
N SER A 28 -6.20 5.98 1.00
CA SER A 28 -7.10 6.18 2.13
C SER A 28 -7.10 7.64 2.57
N PRO A 29 -8.08 8.07 3.40
CA PRO A 29 -8.07 9.41 3.96
C PRO A 29 -6.80 9.72 4.76
N GLN A 30 -6.29 8.76 5.53
CA GLN A 30 -5.05 8.95 6.29
C GLN A 30 -3.85 9.16 5.38
N GLU A 31 -3.78 8.40 4.27
CA GLU A 31 -2.72 8.56 3.28
C GLU A 31 -2.83 9.91 2.56
N MET A 32 -4.05 10.33 2.27
CA MET A 32 -4.26 11.63 1.63
C MET A 32 -3.74 12.77 2.52
N LYS A 33 -4.02 12.71 3.81
CA LYS A 33 -3.53 13.70 4.76
C LYS A 33 -2.00 13.70 4.82
N TYR A 34 -1.42 12.51 4.91
CA TYR A 34 0.03 12.33 4.95
C TYR A 34 0.69 12.91 3.70
N LEU A 35 0.14 12.59 2.52
CA LEU A 35 0.68 13.06 1.25
C LEU A 35 0.50 14.57 1.04
N MET A 36 -0.65 15.11 1.46
CA MET A 36 -0.92 16.52 1.34
C MET A 36 0.07 17.36 2.15
N GLU A 37 0.38 16.93 3.36
CA GLU A 37 1.36 17.60 4.22
C GLU A 37 2.76 17.62 3.62
N ARG A 38 3.05 16.69 2.71
CA ARG A 38 4.35 16.51 2.07
C ARG A 38 4.35 16.90 0.59
N HIS A 39 3.30 17.59 0.14
CA HIS A 39 3.17 18.05 -1.24
C HIS A 39 3.20 16.92 -2.27
N PHE A 40 2.59 15.77 -1.94
CA PHE A 40 2.39 14.63 -2.84
C PHE A 40 3.68 14.14 -3.49
N PRO A 41 4.67 13.68 -2.71
CA PRO A 41 5.93 13.16 -3.26
C PRO A 41 5.67 11.88 -4.06
N LYS A 42 5.99 11.91 -5.36
CA LYS A 42 5.59 10.87 -6.30
C LYS A 42 6.22 9.51 -6.01
N PHE A 43 7.47 9.48 -5.54
CA PHE A 43 8.11 8.21 -5.22
C PHE A 43 7.45 7.54 -4.02
N ILE A 44 7.08 8.31 -3.02
CA ILE A 44 6.36 7.80 -1.86
C ILE A 44 4.98 7.28 -2.28
N MET A 45 4.28 8.02 -3.13
CA MET A 45 2.98 7.59 -3.65
C MET A 45 3.09 6.25 -4.39
N ALA A 46 4.15 6.08 -5.20
CA ALA A 46 4.37 4.85 -5.94
C ALA A 46 4.72 3.69 -5.00
N GLU A 47 5.51 3.92 -3.95
CA GLU A 47 5.81 2.91 -2.95
C GLU A 47 4.56 2.47 -2.19
N MET A 48 3.70 3.40 -1.80
CA MET A 48 2.41 3.08 -1.20
C MET A 48 1.56 2.22 -2.11
N PHE A 49 1.47 2.61 -3.38
CA PHE A 49 0.71 1.88 -4.39
C PHE A 49 1.21 0.45 -4.52
N ALA A 50 2.53 0.27 -4.67
CA ALA A 50 3.13 -1.04 -4.79
C ALA A 50 2.89 -1.90 -3.54
N THR A 51 3.02 -1.32 -2.36
CA THR A 51 2.83 -2.03 -1.10
C THR A 51 1.38 -2.49 -0.91
N LYS A 52 0.41 -1.69 -1.34
CA LYS A 52 -1.00 -2.09 -1.29
C LYS A 52 -1.28 -3.31 -2.17
N PHE A 53 -0.72 -3.33 -3.38
CA PHE A 53 -0.88 -4.49 -4.25
C PHE A 53 -0.13 -5.70 -3.71
N ALA A 54 1.02 -5.49 -3.08
CA ALA A 54 1.74 -6.57 -2.40
C ALA A 54 0.89 -7.17 -1.27
N PHE A 55 0.19 -6.33 -0.51
CA PHE A 55 -0.74 -6.78 0.52
C PHE A 55 -1.84 -7.66 -0.07
N LEU A 56 -2.46 -7.22 -1.17
CA LEU A 56 -3.50 -8.00 -1.82
C LEU A 56 -2.98 -9.36 -2.30
N LYS A 57 -1.75 -9.39 -2.83
CA LYS A 57 -1.13 -10.65 -3.25
C LYS A 57 -0.89 -11.57 -2.07
N ALA A 58 -0.42 -11.04 -0.95
CA ALA A 58 -0.23 -11.84 0.26
C ALA A 58 -1.55 -12.38 0.81
N MET A 59 -2.65 -11.62 0.68
CA MET A 59 -3.98 -12.07 1.08
C MET A 59 -4.53 -13.19 0.20
N GLY A 60 -4.09 -13.26 -1.06
CA GLY A 60 -4.54 -14.26 -2.01
C GLY A 60 -6.04 -14.18 -2.23
N ILE A 61 -6.72 -15.31 -2.16
CA ILE A 61 -8.17 -15.38 -2.36
C ILE A 61 -8.94 -14.56 -1.32
N SER A 62 -8.36 -14.35 -0.15
CA SER A 62 -8.98 -13.54 0.91
C SER A 62 -9.02 -12.05 0.56
N SER A 63 -8.39 -11.63 -0.54
CA SER A 63 -8.43 -10.24 -0.99
C SER A 63 -9.76 -9.84 -1.64
N THR A 64 -10.63 -10.81 -1.91
CA THR A 64 -11.90 -10.56 -2.60
C THR A 64 -12.74 -9.51 -1.86
N GLY A 65 -13.11 -8.45 -2.56
CA GLY A 65 -13.92 -7.37 -2.01
C GLY A 65 -13.16 -6.32 -1.22
N ILE A 66 -11.85 -6.47 -1.05
CA ILE A 66 -11.02 -5.46 -0.38
C ILE A 66 -10.78 -4.31 -1.35
N ARG A 67 -11.00 -3.08 -0.88
CA ARG A 67 -10.69 -1.87 -1.65
C ARG A 67 -9.32 -1.36 -1.24
N LEU A 68 -8.58 -0.80 -2.19
CA LEU A 68 -7.25 -0.28 -1.91
C LEU A 68 -7.27 0.90 -0.94
N ASN A 69 -8.34 1.68 -0.92
CA ASN A 69 -8.46 2.77 0.05
C ASN A 69 -8.78 2.31 1.48
N GLU A 70 -8.92 1.01 1.70
CA GLU A 70 -9.02 0.43 3.04
C GLU A 70 -7.67 0.04 3.62
N ILE A 71 -6.61 0.15 2.81
CA ILE A 71 -5.25 -0.19 3.20
C ILE A 71 -4.46 1.12 3.27
N SER A 72 -3.95 1.46 4.45
CA SER A 72 -3.14 2.67 4.63
C SER A 72 -1.69 2.28 4.88
N VAL A 73 -0.78 2.75 4.04
CA VAL A 73 0.66 2.57 4.20
C VAL A 73 1.21 3.88 4.73
N LEU A 74 1.59 3.89 6.01
CA LEU A 74 1.95 5.10 6.72
C LEU A 74 3.34 4.93 7.36
N THR A 75 3.93 6.04 7.78
CA THR A 75 5.16 5.99 8.57
C THR A 75 4.87 6.46 9.99
N ASP A 76 5.56 5.85 10.96
CA ASP A 76 5.54 6.34 12.32
C ASP A 76 6.55 7.50 12.46
N TYR A 77 6.68 8.04 13.68
CA TYR A 77 7.59 9.17 13.91
C TYR A 77 9.06 8.82 13.74
N SER A 78 9.41 7.52 13.76
CA SER A 78 10.79 7.08 13.49
C SER A 78 11.08 6.91 12.00
N GLY A 79 10.06 7.04 11.15
CA GLY A 79 10.18 6.83 9.72
C GLY A 79 9.93 5.40 9.27
N ALA A 80 9.62 4.49 10.19
CA ALA A 80 9.32 3.11 9.83
C ALA A 80 7.92 3.00 9.24
N TYR A 81 7.80 2.24 8.14
CA TYR A 81 6.50 2.02 7.51
C TYR A 81 5.67 1.00 8.27
N TYR A 82 4.37 1.21 8.30
CA TYR A 82 3.42 0.24 8.84
C TYR A 82 2.12 0.30 8.05
N ILE A 83 1.30 -0.76 8.19
CA ILE A 83 0.00 -0.85 7.54
C ILE A 83 -1.10 -0.69 8.58
N SER A 84 -2.06 0.19 8.30
CA SER A 84 -3.30 0.33 9.05
C SER A 84 -4.46 -0.07 8.15
N LEU A 85 -5.37 -0.88 8.67
CA LEU A 85 -6.48 -1.42 7.89
C LEU A 85 -7.82 -0.91 8.39
N SER A 86 -8.78 -0.80 7.47
CA SER A 86 -10.15 -0.46 7.78
C SER A 86 -11.10 -1.32 6.96
N GLY A 87 -12.40 -1.27 7.30
CA GLY A 87 -13.44 -1.91 6.52
C GLY A 87 -13.23 -3.41 6.32
N ARG A 88 -13.45 -3.86 5.10
CA ARG A 88 -13.32 -5.27 4.76
C ARG A 88 -11.90 -5.79 4.88
N ALA A 89 -10.91 -4.95 4.56
CA ALA A 89 -9.50 -5.35 4.71
C ALA A 89 -9.18 -5.71 6.16
N LYS A 90 -9.65 -4.90 7.11
CA LYS A 90 -9.44 -5.16 8.53
C LYS A 90 -10.09 -6.47 8.96
N LYS A 91 -11.33 -6.70 8.56
CA LYS A 91 -12.07 -7.92 8.91
C LYS A 91 -11.40 -9.16 8.32
N ALA A 92 -11.03 -9.10 7.05
CA ALA A 92 -10.44 -10.25 6.36
C ALA A 92 -9.06 -10.59 6.94
N PHE A 93 -8.26 -9.60 7.28
CA PHE A 93 -6.94 -9.85 7.84
C PHE A 93 -7.01 -10.39 9.28
N ALA A 94 -7.98 -9.91 10.08
CA ALA A 94 -8.14 -10.35 11.46
C ALA A 94 -8.31 -11.86 11.59
N ILE A 95 -8.94 -12.48 10.59
CA ILE A 95 -9.16 -13.95 10.59
C ILE A 95 -7.84 -14.71 10.51
N LYS A 96 -6.83 -14.14 9.89
CA LYS A 96 -5.53 -14.77 9.71
C LYS A 96 -4.71 -14.85 10.99
N LYS A 97 -4.99 -14.00 11.98
CA LYS A 97 -4.32 -13.99 13.28
C LYS A 97 -2.79 -13.95 13.16
N CYS A 98 -2.29 -13.11 12.29
CA CYS A 98 -0.85 -12.96 12.07
C CYS A 98 -0.44 -11.50 12.12
N ARG A 99 0.87 -11.28 12.05
CA ARG A 99 1.48 -9.94 12.03
C ARG A 99 1.90 -9.60 10.62
N ILE A 100 2.08 -8.30 10.37
CA ILE A 100 2.51 -7.79 9.07
C ILE A 100 3.89 -7.16 9.21
N ALA A 101 4.78 -7.53 8.29
CA ALA A 101 6.04 -6.81 8.08
C ALA A 101 6.01 -6.28 6.66
N ILE A 102 6.49 -5.06 6.45
CA ILE A 102 6.52 -4.46 5.12
C ILE A 102 7.89 -3.85 4.84
N SER A 103 8.22 -3.79 3.56
CA SER A 103 9.40 -3.10 3.07
C SER A 103 9.05 -2.44 1.76
N CYS A 104 9.37 -1.17 1.63
CA CYS A 104 9.19 -0.42 0.39
C CYS A 104 10.52 0.17 -0.02
N SER A 105 10.73 0.26 -1.32
CA SER A 105 11.91 0.92 -1.86
C SER A 105 11.62 1.45 -3.24
N HIS A 106 12.49 2.30 -3.74
CA HIS A 106 12.38 2.79 -5.09
C HIS A 106 13.78 3.09 -5.65
N THR A 107 13.84 3.04 -6.97
CA THR A 107 14.98 3.54 -7.74
C THR A 107 14.48 4.73 -8.56
N LYS A 108 15.32 5.23 -9.43
CA LYS A 108 14.93 6.29 -10.37
C LYS A 108 13.71 5.89 -11.22
N ASN A 109 13.60 4.61 -11.57
CA ASN A 109 12.60 4.13 -12.53
C ASN A 109 11.54 3.20 -11.96
N LEU A 110 11.74 2.66 -10.77
CA LEU A 110 10.90 1.60 -10.22
C LEU A 110 10.55 1.88 -8.76
N ALA A 111 9.36 1.43 -8.36
CA ALA A 111 8.98 1.37 -6.95
C ALA A 111 8.53 -0.05 -6.62
N THR A 112 8.88 -0.52 -5.44
CA THR A 112 8.53 -1.87 -4.98
C THR A 112 7.89 -1.84 -3.61
N GLY A 113 7.06 -2.84 -3.35
CA GLY A 113 6.52 -3.12 -2.04
C GLY A 113 6.60 -4.61 -1.77
N ILE A 114 6.97 -4.96 -0.56
CA ILE A 114 7.01 -6.34 -0.09
C ILE A 114 6.22 -6.40 1.21
N VAL A 115 5.33 -7.38 1.31
CA VAL A 115 4.50 -7.59 2.49
C VAL A 115 4.65 -9.04 2.92
N ALA A 116 4.93 -9.25 4.20
CA ALA A 116 5.02 -10.60 4.76
C ALA A 116 4.05 -10.72 5.93
N PHE A 117 3.30 -11.81 5.94
CA PHE A 117 2.45 -12.20 7.08
C PHE A 117 3.18 -13.29 7.84
N TYR A 118 3.34 -13.11 9.15
CA TYR A 118 4.07 -14.06 9.98
C TYR A 118 3.43 -14.19 11.37
N GLU A 119 3.76 -15.24 12.04
CA GLU A 119 3.29 -15.48 13.40
C GLU A 119 4.30 -14.88 14.44
#